data_80b5df65da98a4169b8bbd61f2d76f74
#
_entry.id   80b5df65da98a4169b8bbd61f2d76f74
#
_cell.length_a   1.000
_cell.length_b   1.000
_cell.length_c   1.000
_cell.angle_alpha   90.00
_cell.angle_beta   90.00
_cell.angle_gamma   90.00
#
_symmetry.space_group_name_H-M   'P 1'
#
loop_
_entity.id
_entity.type
_entity.pdbx_description
1 polymer ?
#
loop_
_entity_poly.entity_id
_entity_poly.type
_entity_poly.pdbx_seq_one_letter_code
_entity_poly.pdbx_strand_id
1 'polypeptide(L)' 'MSILKISATDWETLKVKLIRKYNHLSEDDLTYTEGEEEALLLKLAKRLRRNKDYVLFTLSKELSNLDSNRL' A
#
# COMPACT_ATOMS: atom_id res chain seq x y z
N MET A 1 12.88 10.80 -9.01
CA MET A 1 11.97 9.90 -9.66
C MET A 1 10.76 9.63 -8.80
N SER A 2 9.66 9.86 -9.35
CA SER A 2 8.43 9.62 -8.65
C SER A 2 8.15 8.13 -8.60
N ILE A 3 7.71 7.65 -7.46
CA ILE A 3 7.33 6.27 -7.36
C ILE A 3 5.83 6.22 -7.26
N LEU A 4 5.32 6.26 -6.09
CA LEU A 4 3.92 6.02 -5.87
C LEU A 4 3.37 7.19 -5.09
N LYS A 5 2.17 7.63 -5.46
CA LYS A 5 1.50 8.66 -4.70
C LYS A 5 0.18 8.12 -4.20
N ILE A 6 0.01 8.13 -2.90
CA ILE A 6 -1.19 7.61 -2.29
C ILE A 6 -1.76 8.70 -1.38
N SER A 7 -2.98 9.13 -1.68
CA SER A 7 -3.65 10.09 -0.82
C SER A 7 -4.12 9.39 0.45
N ALA A 8 -4.41 10.17 1.48
CA ALA A 8 -4.90 9.58 2.72
C ALA A 8 -6.19 8.82 2.50
N THR A 9 -7.06 9.36 1.64
CA THR A 9 -8.33 8.70 1.35
C THR A 9 -8.11 7.36 0.66
N ASP A 10 -7.24 7.34 -0.35
CA ASP A 10 -6.96 6.11 -1.06
C ASP A 10 -6.31 5.09 -0.16
N TRP A 11 -5.46 5.55 0.77
CA TRP A 11 -4.80 4.64 1.68
C TRP A 11 -5.80 3.94 2.61
N GLU A 12 -6.83 4.65 3.04
CA GLU A 12 -7.85 4.02 3.89
C GLU A 12 -8.47 2.83 3.19
N THR A 13 -8.78 2.97 1.91
CA THR A 13 -9.36 1.87 1.16
C THR A 13 -8.32 0.77 0.93
N LEU A 14 -7.10 1.13 0.58
CA LEU A 14 -6.04 0.16 0.36
C LEU A 14 -5.76 -0.64 1.63
N LYS A 15 -5.81 0.02 2.77
CA LYS A 15 -5.53 -0.63 4.03
C LYS A 15 -6.49 -1.79 4.27
N VAL A 16 -7.76 -1.57 4.00
CA VAL A 16 -8.76 -2.62 4.17
C VAL A 16 -8.46 -3.79 3.24
N LYS A 17 -8.12 -3.49 1.99
CA LYS A 17 -7.82 -4.55 1.03
C LYS A 17 -6.59 -5.35 1.45
N LEU A 18 -5.58 -4.67 1.95
CA LEU A 18 -4.34 -5.33 2.35
C LEU A 18 -4.56 -6.23 3.56
N ILE A 19 -5.38 -5.78 4.50
CA ILE A 19 -5.67 -6.59 5.68
C ILE A 19 -6.38 -7.87 5.28
N ARG A 20 -7.26 -7.79 4.30
CA ARG A 20 -7.96 -8.98 3.81
C ARG A 20 -7.03 -9.92 3.06
N LYS A 21 -6.10 -9.35 2.32
CA LYS A 21 -5.19 -10.14 1.50
C LYS A 21 -4.08 -10.78 2.34
N TYR A 22 -3.59 -10.06 3.33
CA TYR A 22 -2.50 -10.50 4.17
C TYR A 22 -2.95 -10.48 5.63
N ASN A 23 -3.46 -11.57 6.10
CA ASN A 23 -4.07 -11.65 7.43
C ASN A 23 -3.14 -11.30 8.57
N HIS A 24 -1.84 -11.45 8.35
CA HIS A 24 -0.88 -11.24 9.43
C HIS A 24 -0.46 -9.78 9.60
N LEU A 25 -0.97 -8.89 8.78
CA LEU A 25 -0.64 -7.46 8.91
C LEU A 25 -1.47 -6.84 10.03
N SER A 26 -0.86 -5.97 10.79
CA SER A 26 -1.53 -5.26 11.87
C SER A 26 -1.71 -3.80 11.48
N GLU A 27 -2.44 -3.07 12.33
CA GLU A 27 -2.63 -1.64 12.11
C GLU A 27 -1.29 -0.92 12.10
N ASP A 28 -0.39 -1.32 12.99
CA ASP A 28 0.93 -0.69 13.05
C ASP A 28 1.70 -0.88 11.75
N ASP A 29 1.56 -2.03 11.13
CA ASP A 29 2.24 -2.30 9.86
C ASP A 29 1.71 -1.42 8.75
N LEU A 30 0.48 -0.95 8.88
CA LEU A 30 -0.19 -0.20 7.85
C LEU A 30 -0.27 1.29 8.15
N THR A 31 0.47 1.76 9.13
CA THR A 31 0.53 3.18 9.42
C THR A 31 1.25 3.89 8.29
N TYR A 32 0.62 4.94 7.78
CA TYR A 32 1.16 5.65 6.62
C TYR A 32 0.93 7.15 6.78
N THR A 33 1.95 7.93 6.50
CA THR A 33 1.85 9.38 6.46
C THR A 33 1.97 9.82 5.02
N GLU A 34 1.04 10.64 4.56
CA GLU A 34 1.05 11.11 3.18
C GLU A 34 2.39 11.78 2.88
N GLY A 35 2.99 11.40 1.77
CA GLY A 35 4.29 11.90 1.41
C GLY A 35 5.43 10.97 1.79
N GLU A 36 5.17 9.95 2.59
CA GLU A 36 6.21 9.02 3.03
C GLU A 36 6.00 7.63 2.44
N GLU A 37 5.75 7.60 1.15
CA GLU A 37 5.50 6.34 0.46
C GLU A 37 6.70 5.40 0.54
N GLU A 38 7.90 5.96 0.47
CA GLU A 38 9.10 5.13 0.52
C GLU A 38 9.18 4.36 1.84
N ALA A 39 8.91 5.04 2.94
CA ALA A 39 8.95 4.39 4.25
C ALA A 39 7.89 3.29 4.33
N LEU A 40 6.72 3.55 3.75
CA LEU A 40 5.67 2.56 3.72
C LEU A 40 6.08 1.33 2.93
N LEU A 41 6.69 1.53 1.77
CA LEU A 41 7.13 0.42 0.94
C LEU A 41 8.15 -0.45 1.68
N LEU A 42 9.09 0.18 2.35
CA LEU A 42 10.11 -0.57 3.08
C LEU A 42 9.50 -1.36 4.23
N LYS A 43 8.57 -0.75 4.94
CA LYS A 43 7.93 -1.42 6.05
C LYS A 43 7.15 -2.65 5.58
N LEU A 44 6.37 -2.49 4.53
CA LEU A 44 5.58 -3.60 4.01
C LEU A 44 6.45 -4.68 3.39
N ALA A 45 7.52 -4.29 2.70
CA ALA A 45 8.42 -5.26 2.12
C ALA A 45 9.01 -6.15 3.21
N LYS A 46 9.36 -5.55 4.32
CA LYS A 46 9.93 -6.29 5.42
C LYS A 46 8.91 -7.24 6.04
N ARG A 47 7.70 -6.76 6.23
CA ARG A 47 6.65 -7.58 6.85
C ARG A 47 6.23 -8.73 5.93
N LEU A 48 6.16 -8.49 4.64
CA LEU A 48 5.74 -9.49 3.69
C LEU A 48 6.89 -10.37 3.22
N ARG A 49 8.11 -10.03 3.61
CA ARG A 49 9.32 -10.75 3.19
C ARG A 49 9.44 -10.75 1.68
N ARG A 50 9.13 -9.61 1.08
CA ARG A 50 9.26 -9.39 -0.35
C ARG A 50 10.13 -8.16 -0.56
N ASN A 51 10.59 -7.97 -1.79
CA ASN A 51 11.37 -6.77 -2.06
C ASN A 51 10.43 -5.59 -2.27
N LYS A 52 11.04 -4.40 -2.32
CA LYS A 52 10.29 -3.17 -2.44
C LYS A 52 9.54 -3.09 -3.76
N ASP A 53 10.13 -3.63 -4.83
CA ASP A 53 9.49 -3.62 -6.13
C ASP A 53 8.19 -4.40 -6.12
N TYR A 54 8.17 -5.52 -5.41
CA TYR A 54 6.96 -6.32 -5.29
C TYR A 54 5.84 -5.51 -4.63
N VAL A 55 6.18 -4.83 -3.54
CA VAL A 55 5.19 -4.03 -2.81
C VAL A 55 4.71 -2.88 -3.68
N LEU A 56 5.63 -2.21 -4.36
CA LEU A 56 5.27 -1.11 -5.24
C LEU A 56 4.31 -1.58 -6.32
N PHE A 57 4.60 -2.70 -6.95
CA PHE A 57 3.73 -3.24 -7.99
C PHE A 57 2.36 -3.59 -7.43
N THR A 58 2.33 -4.22 -6.27
CA THR A 58 1.07 -4.61 -5.66
C THR A 58 0.20 -3.40 -5.34
N LEU A 59 0.79 -2.37 -4.74
CA LEU A 59 0.03 -1.18 -4.39
C LEU A 59 -0.43 -0.43 -5.63
N SER A 60 0.41 -0.36 -6.64
CA SER A 60 0.04 0.29 -7.89
C SER A 60 -1.16 -0.40 -8.53
N LYS A 61 -1.14 -1.72 -8.50
CA LYS A 61 -2.22 -2.50 -9.09
C LYS A 61 -3.54 -2.27 -8.34
N GLU A 62 -3.46 -2.23 -7.02
CA GLU A 62 -4.66 -1.99 -6.24
C GLU A 62 -5.20 -0.58 -6.45
N LEU A 63 -4.32 0.39 -6.61
CA LEU A 63 -4.76 1.75 -6.89
C LEU A 63 -5.48 1.83 -8.23
N SER A 64 -4.99 1.12 -9.22
CA SER A 64 -5.68 1.07 -10.51
C SER A 64 -7.08 0.50 -10.36
N ASN A 65 -7.22 -0.52 -9.54
CA ASN A 65 -8.54 -1.11 -9.29
C ASN A 65 -9.47 -0.11 -8.63
N LEU A 66 -8.94 0.70 -7.72
CA LEU A 66 -9.77 1.72 -7.08
C LEU A 66 -10.28 2.72 -8.09
N ASP A 67 -9.41 3.14 -8.99
CA ASP A 67 -9.82 4.09 -10.03
C ASP A 67 -10.92 3.50 -10.90
N SER A 68 -10.78 2.23 -11.25
CA SER A 68 -11.80 1.57 -12.05
C SER A 68 -13.13 1.53 -11.34
N ASN A 69 -13.10 1.35 -10.03
CA ASN A 69 -14.32 1.23 -9.25
C ASN A 69 -15.05 2.56 -9.08
N ARG A 70 -14.38 3.65 -9.37
CA ARG A 70 -14.98 4.97 -9.23
C ARG A 70 -15.96 5.28 -10.34
N LEU A 71 -15.88 4.54 -11.39
CA LEU A 71 -16.79 4.75 -12.49
C LEU A 71 -18.19 4.30 -12.14
#